data_7c99ce182efcf6d75d0a5470a33c837a
#
_entry.id   7c99ce182efcf6d75d0a5470a33c837a
#
_cell.length_a   1.000
_cell.length_b   1.000
_cell.length_c   1.000
_cell.angle_alpha   90.00
_cell.angle_beta   90.00
_cell.angle_gamma   90.00
#
_symmetry.space_group_name_H-M   'P 1'
#
loop_
_entity.id
_entity.type
_entity.pdbx_description
1 polymer ?
#
loop_
_entity_poly.entity_id
_entity_poly.type
_entity_poly.pdbx_seq_one_letter_code
_entity_poly.pdbx_strand_id
1 'polypeptide(L)'
;MPSVAVIGASSARHKFGNKAVRAYLRQGWTVYPVNPNETTVEGLPAFPSLAALPGPVDRVSLYVPPAVGVALLDEIHDRQPAAELWVNPGAESDELLEKAERLGLTPIQACSIVDIGERP
;
A
#
# COMPACT_ATOMS: atom_id res chain seq x y z
N MET A 1 0.68 -5.88 17.07
CA MET A 1 0.61 -6.42 15.69
C MET A 1 0.89 -5.28 14.72
N PRO A 2 1.87 -5.41 13.81
CA PRO A 2 2.08 -4.40 12.81
C PRO A 2 0.88 -4.34 11.84
N SER A 3 0.70 -3.19 11.22
CA SER A 3 -0.41 -2.94 10.30
C SER A 3 0.08 -2.38 8.97
N VAL A 4 -0.65 -2.69 7.91
CA VAL A 4 -0.33 -2.26 6.56
C VAL A 4 -1.59 -1.87 5.80
N ALA A 5 -1.51 -0.76 5.07
CA ALA A 5 -2.49 -0.40 4.06
C ALA A 5 -1.96 -0.85 2.70
N VAL A 6 -2.64 -1.77 2.06
CA VAL A 6 -2.30 -2.26 0.72
C VAL A 6 -3.10 -1.46 -0.29
N ILE A 7 -2.45 -0.49 -0.91
CA ILE A 7 -3.06 0.39 -1.92
C ILE A 7 -3.03 -0.32 -3.26
N GLY A 8 -4.20 -0.48 -3.89
CA GLY A 8 -4.33 -1.27 -5.10
C GLY A 8 -4.63 -2.74 -4.79
N ALA A 9 -5.09 -3.04 -3.58
CA ALA A 9 -5.55 -4.38 -3.23
C ALA A 9 -6.66 -4.82 -4.19
N SER A 10 -6.64 -6.08 -4.57
CA SER A 10 -7.54 -6.62 -5.58
C SER A 10 -8.10 -7.97 -5.16
N SER A 11 -9.34 -8.26 -5.56
CA SER A 11 -9.92 -9.59 -5.42
C SER A 11 -9.36 -10.58 -6.47
N ALA A 12 -8.72 -10.08 -7.51
CA ALA A 12 -8.08 -10.91 -8.53
C ALA A 12 -6.78 -11.52 -7.99
N ARG A 13 -6.80 -12.83 -7.75
CA ARG A 13 -5.73 -13.51 -7.00
C ARG A 13 -4.37 -13.55 -7.70
N HIS A 14 -4.33 -13.34 -9.01
CA HIS A 14 -3.07 -13.30 -9.76
C HIS A 14 -2.36 -11.94 -9.65
N LYS A 15 -3.05 -10.90 -9.21
CA LYS A 15 -2.46 -9.55 -9.09
C LYS A 15 -1.62 -9.42 -7.82
N PHE A 16 -0.56 -8.62 -7.90
CA PHE A 16 0.32 -8.39 -6.76
C PHE A 16 -0.38 -7.75 -5.56
N GLY A 17 -1.37 -6.88 -5.79
CA GLY A 17 -2.17 -6.31 -4.71
C GLY A 17 -2.93 -7.34 -3.90
N ASN A 18 -3.37 -8.43 -4.53
CA ASN A 18 -3.97 -9.56 -3.80
C ASN A 18 -2.91 -10.41 -3.12
N LYS A 19 -1.83 -10.73 -3.83
CA LYS A 19 -0.72 -11.52 -3.29
C LYS A 19 -0.16 -10.87 -2.03
N ALA A 20 -0.07 -9.54 -2.01
CA ALA A 20 0.37 -8.79 -0.83
C ALA A 20 -0.59 -8.97 0.35
N VAL A 21 -1.89 -8.84 0.12
CA VAL A 21 -2.89 -9.04 1.19
C VAL A 21 -2.71 -10.41 1.81
N ARG A 22 -2.62 -11.46 0.99
CA ARG A 22 -2.44 -12.83 1.49
C ARG A 22 -1.12 -13.02 2.23
N ALA A 23 -0.02 -12.44 1.71
CA ALA A 23 1.29 -12.56 2.32
C ALA A 23 1.34 -11.91 3.70
N TYR A 24 0.82 -10.69 3.82
CA TYR A 24 0.77 -9.99 5.10
C TYR A 24 -0.13 -10.71 6.11
N LEU A 25 -1.26 -11.27 5.65
CA LEU A 25 -2.13 -12.06 6.53
C LEU A 25 -1.40 -13.30 7.07
N ARG A 26 -0.64 -14.00 6.21
CA ARG A 26 0.13 -15.17 6.65
C ARG A 26 1.18 -14.82 7.69
N GLN A 27 1.72 -13.61 7.63
CA GLN A 27 2.73 -13.13 8.60
C GLN A 27 2.11 -12.49 9.84
N GLY A 28 0.80 -12.52 9.98
CA GLY A 28 0.13 -12.05 11.19
C GLY A 28 -0.08 -10.54 11.26
N TRP A 29 0.08 -9.82 10.15
CA TRP A 29 -0.19 -8.38 10.12
C TRP A 29 -1.67 -8.06 10.12
N THR A 30 -2.03 -6.92 10.67
CA THR A 30 -3.36 -6.34 10.46
C THR A 30 -3.35 -5.69 9.09
N VAL A 31 -4.22 -6.15 8.19
CA VAL A 31 -4.22 -5.73 6.77
C VAL A 31 -5.46 -4.90 6.46
N TYR A 32 -5.24 -3.73 5.90
CA TYR A 32 -6.29 -2.85 5.39
C TYR A 32 -6.19 -2.77 3.88
N PRO A 33 -7.01 -3.56 3.14
CA PRO A 33 -7.06 -3.43 1.69
C PRO A 33 -7.66 -2.09 1.31
N VAL A 34 -7.03 -1.36 0.39
CA VAL A 34 -7.51 -0.07 -0.08
C VAL A 34 -7.70 -0.10 -1.60
N ASN A 35 -8.92 0.03 -2.05
CA ASN A 35 -9.27 0.11 -3.46
C ASN A 35 -10.71 0.64 -3.60
N PRO A 36 -10.94 1.75 -4.33
CA PRO A 36 -12.28 2.30 -4.49
C PRO A 36 -13.24 1.39 -5.26
N ASN A 37 -12.72 0.40 -5.99
CA ASN A 37 -13.52 -0.50 -6.84
C ASN A 37 -13.78 -1.87 -6.20
N GLU A 38 -13.33 -2.10 -4.96
CA GLU A 38 -13.54 -3.37 -4.26
C GLU A 38 -14.37 -3.15 -3.00
N THR A 39 -15.22 -4.12 -2.65
CA THR A 39 -15.95 -4.13 -1.39
C THR A 39 -15.30 -5.04 -0.36
N THR A 40 -14.75 -6.15 -0.82
CA THR A 40 -13.98 -7.11 0.01
C THR A 40 -12.80 -7.64 -0.78
N VAL A 41 -11.71 -7.94 -0.06
CA VAL A 41 -10.53 -8.59 -0.61
C VAL A 41 -10.10 -9.66 0.37
N GLU A 42 -10.06 -10.92 -0.06
CA GLU A 42 -9.71 -12.07 0.78
C GLU A 42 -10.49 -12.12 2.10
N GLY A 43 -11.78 -11.81 2.04
CA GLY A 43 -12.66 -11.83 3.21
C GLY A 43 -12.55 -10.61 4.13
N LEU A 44 -11.67 -9.66 3.81
CA LEU A 44 -11.53 -8.43 4.58
C LEU A 44 -12.33 -7.29 3.91
N PRO A 45 -12.92 -6.38 4.71
CA PRO A 45 -13.54 -5.20 4.12
C PRO A 45 -12.47 -4.35 3.42
N ALA A 46 -12.77 -3.90 2.20
CA ALA A 46 -11.91 -2.99 1.47
C ALA A 46 -12.34 -1.55 1.73
N PHE A 47 -11.35 -0.68 1.93
CA PHE A 47 -11.58 0.74 2.17
C PHE A 47 -11.44 1.51 0.86
N PRO A 48 -12.31 2.47 0.58
CA PRO A 48 -12.25 3.21 -0.69
C PRO A 48 -11.04 4.14 -0.80
N SER A 49 -10.50 4.57 0.35
CA SER A 49 -9.35 5.49 0.40
C SER A 49 -8.64 5.40 1.75
N LEU A 50 -7.47 6.02 1.86
CA LEU A 50 -6.75 6.13 3.14
C LEU A 50 -7.57 6.91 4.18
N ALA A 51 -8.37 7.88 3.75
CA ALA A 51 -9.21 8.66 4.66
C ALA A 51 -10.23 7.81 5.40
N ALA A 52 -10.61 6.66 4.86
CA ALA A 52 -11.59 5.76 5.46
C ALA A 52 -10.98 4.80 6.48
N LEU A 53 -9.66 4.75 6.63
CA LEU A 53 -9.00 3.85 7.58
C LEU A 53 -9.31 4.26 9.03
N PRO A 54 -9.41 3.29 9.95
CA PRO A 54 -9.78 3.58 11.33
C PRO A 54 -8.68 4.28 12.15
N GLY A 55 -7.44 4.31 11.66
CA GLY A 55 -6.33 4.94 12.37
C GLY A 55 -5.01 4.81 11.63
N PRO A 56 -3.90 5.15 12.29
CA PRO A 56 -2.58 5.07 11.67
C PRO A 56 -2.17 3.62 11.40
N VAL A 57 -1.37 3.45 10.34
CA VAL A 57 -0.78 2.16 9.96
C VAL A 57 0.74 2.26 10.00
N ASP A 58 1.41 1.10 10.13
CA ASP A 58 2.87 1.06 10.14
C ASP A 58 3.46 1.18 8.73
N ARG A 59 2.76 0.65 7.73
CA ARG A 59 3.19 0.68 6.32
C ARG A 59 2.06 1.08 5.40
N VAL A 60 2.43 1.81 4.35
CA VAL A 60 1.61 1.99 3.15
C VAL A 60 2.38 1.36 2.00
N SER A 61 1.80 0.32 1.40
CA SER A 61 2.44 -0.44 0.32
C SER A 61 1.69 -0.22 -0.98
N LEU A 62 2.36 0.39 -1.97
CA LEU A 62 1.74 0.80 -3.24
C LEU A 62 1.80 -0.30 -4.29
N TYR A 63 0.65 -0.67 -4.83
CA TYR A 63 0.46 -1.60 -5.94
C TYR A 63 -0.45 -0.96 -7.00
N VAL A 64 -0.18 0.28 -7.33
CA VAL A 64 -0.94 1.06 -8.31
C VAL A 64 -0.01 1.60 -9.39
N PRO A 65 -0.53 1.94 -10.59
CA PRO A 65 0.29 2.60 -11.60
C PRO A 65 0.93 3.89 -11.07
N PRO A 66 2.13 4.28 -11.55
CA PRO A 66 2.84 5.45 -11.03
C PRO A 66 2.00 6.73 -10.99
N ALA A 67 1.21 6.99 -12.02
CA ALA A 67 0.37 8.20 -12.07
C ALA A 67 -0.68 8.23 -10.94
N VAL A 68 -1.22 7.07 -10.58
CA VAL A 68 -2.16 6.95 -9.45
C VAL A 68 -1.43 7.18 -8.15
N GLY A 69 -0.24 6.59 -8.00
CA GLY A 69 0.61 6.77 -6.81
C GLY A 69 0.98 8.23 -6.58
N VAL A 70 1.36 8.95 -7.64
CA VAL A 70 1.67 10.39 -7.56
C VAL A 70 0.48 11.17 -7.00
N ALA A 71 -0.73 10.88 -7.48
CA ALA A 71 -1.95 11.55 -7.02
C ALA A 71 -2.27 11.25 -5.54
N LEU A 72 -1.83 10.10 -5.03
CA LEU A 72 -2.09 9.68 -3.65
C LEU A 72 -1.07 10.22 -2.63
N LEU A 73 0.07 10.74 -3.07
CA LEU A 73 1.14 11.14 -2.15
C LEU A 73 0.71 12.21 -1.15
N ASP A 74 -0.11 13.19 -1.55
CA ASP A 74 -0.59 14.21 -0.63
C ASP A 74 -1.45 13.60 0.49
N GLU A 75 -2.32 12.67 0.14
CA GLU A 75 -3.16 11.98 1.12
C GLU A 75 -2.32 11.11 2.06
N ILE A 76 -1.31 10.42 1.52
CA ILE A 76 -0.38 9.62 2.33
C ILE A 76 0.33 10.52 3.33
N HIS A 77 0.84 11.66 2.88
CA HIS A 77 1.52 12.63 3.73
C HIS A 77 0.58 13.16 4.84
N ASP A 78 -0.65 13.48 4.48
CA ASP A 78 -1.60 14.10 5.41
C ASP A 78 -2.22 13.09 6.39
N ARG A 79 -2.49 11.86 5.92
CA ARG A 79 -3.23 10.86 6.70
C ARG A 79 -2.33 9.86 7.41
N GLN A 80 -1.15 9.56 6.83
CA GLN A 80 -0.23 8.52 7.34
C GLN A 80 1.21 9.03 7.36
N PRO A 81 1.49 10.18 8.02
CA PRO A 81 2.81 10.81 7.95
C PRO A 81 3.92 9.99 8.59
N ALA A 82 3.58 9.09 9.54
CA ALA A 82 4.57 8.26 10.24
C ALA A 82 4.73 6.87 9.63
N ALA A 83 3.91 6.49 8.64
CA ALA A 83 4.00 5.18 8.01
C ALA A 83 5.20 5.09 7.08
N GLU A 84 5.80 3.89 7.01
CA GLU A 84 6.75 3.59 5.95
C GLU A 84 6.01 3.57 4.61
N LEU A 85 6.58 4.23 3.60
CA LEU A 85 6.03 4.22 2.24
C LEU A 85 6.84 3.25 1.39
N TRP A 86 6.20 2.16 0.98
CA TRP A 86 6.82 1.15 0.12
C TRP A 86 6.33 1.31 -1.31
N VAL A 87 7.28 1.59 -2.20
CA VAL A 87 7.02 1.71 -3.64
C VAL A 87 7.48 0.42 -4.29
N ASN A 88 6.53 -0.48 -4.54
CA ASN A 88 6.81 -1.80 -5.08
C ASN A 88 7.22 -1.74 -6.56
N PRO A 89 7.91 -2.77 -7.09
CA PRO A 89 8.26 -2.81 -8.51
C PRO A 89 7.05 -2.59 -9.41
N GLY A 90 7.16 -1.65 -10.35
CA GLY A 90 6.07 -1.24 -11.25
C GLY A 90 5.28 -0.02 -10.77
N ALA A 91 5.43 0.39 -9.52
CA ALA A 91 4.77 1.59 -8.99
C ALA A 91 5.67 2.83 -9.01
N GLU A 92 6.96 2.66 -9.27
CA GLU A 92 7.93 3.74 -9.25
C GLU A 92 7.90 4.60 -10.52
N SER A 93 8.22 5.87 -10.37
CA SER A 93 8.54 6.79 -11.46
C SER A 93 9.38 7.91 -10.89
N ASP A 94 10.12 8.61 -11.75
CA ASP A 94 10.89 9.78 -11.31
C ASP A 94 9.98 10.84 -10.73
N GLU A 95 8.83 11.07 -11.34
CA GLU A 95 7.83 12.03 -10.85
C GLU A 95 7.34 11.68 -9.44
N LEU A 96 7.04 10.40 -9.20
CA LEU A 96 6.60 9.94 -7.88
C LEU A 96 7.68 10.17 -6.83
N LEU A 97 8.92 9.78 -7.14
CA LEU A 97 10.04 9.88 -6.21
C LEU A 97 10.38 11.35 -5.90
N GLU A 98 10.36 12.21 -6.90
CA GLU A 98 10.61 13.65 -6.72
C GLU A 98 9.53 14.31 -5.85
N LYS A 99 8.27 13.99 -6.10
CA LYS A 99 7.16 14.51 -5.31
C LYS A 99 7.22 14.02 -3.87
N ALA A 100 7.50 12.73 -3.67
CA ALA A 100 7.65 12.16 -2.33
C ALA A 100 8.75 12.90 -1.55
N GLU A 101 9.89 13.16 -2.18
CA GLU A 101 10.98 13.90 -1.57
C GLU A 101 10.56 15.32 -1.19
N ARG A 102 9.87 16.04 -2.09
CA ARG A 102 9.36 17.39 -1.81
C ARG A 102 8.41 17.42 -0.62
N LEU A 103 7.63 16.35 -0.42
CA LEU A 103 6.71 16.23 0.72
C LEU A 103 7.41 15.75 2.00
N GLY A 104 8.70 15.47 1.96
CA GLY A 104 9.43 14.96 3.11
C GLY A 104 9.19 13.48 3.39
N LEU A 105 8.63 12.75 2.44
CA LEU A 105 8.48 11.30 2.53
C LEU A 105 9.76 10.62 2.09
N THR A 106 10.06 9.46 2.69
CA THR A 106 11.23 8.65 2.33
C THR A 106 10.76 7.32 1.75
N PRO A 107 10.54 7.24 0.42
CA PRO A 107 10.03 6.02 -0.19
C PRO A 107 11.06 4.91 -0.17
N ILE A 108 10.60 3.70 0.14
CA ILE A 108 11.42 2.48 0.09
C ILE A 108 11.08 1.79 -1.23
N GLN A 109 12.03 1.74 -2.15
CA GLN A 109 11.86 1.15 -3.47
C GLN A 109 12.27 -0.32 -3.44
N ALA A 110 11.33 -1.17 -3.04
CA ALA A 110 11.58 -2.61 -2.95
C ALA A 110 10.25 -3.36 -2.90
N CYS A 111 10.31 -4.68 -3.05
CA CYS A 111 9.15 -5.54 -2.93
C CYS A 111 8.84 -5.79 -1.45
N SER A 112 7.75 -5.24 -0.94
CA SER A 112 7.40 -5.38 0.48
C SER A 112 6.99 -6.81 0.84
N ILE A 113 6.52 -7.61 -0.12
CA ILE A 113 6.21 -9.04 0.10
C ILE A 113 7.50 -9.79 0.45
N VAL A 114 8.58 -9.54 -0.30
CA VAL A 114 9.87 -10.17 -0.04
C VAL A 114 10.43 -9.72 1.31
N ASP A 115 10.24 -8.45 1.65
CA ASP A 115 10.72 -7.90 2.92
C ASP A 115 10.15 -8.64 4.14
N ILE A 116 8.90 -9.08 4.06
CA ILE A 116 8.26 -9.81 5.17
C ILE A 116 8.50 -11.32 5.11
N GLY A 117 9.38 -11.78 4.23
CA GLY A 117 9.75 -13.18 4.15
C GLY A 117 8.83 -14.05 3.29
N GLU A 118 8.02 -13.45 2.44
CA GLU A 118 7.08 -14.16 1.56
C GLU A 118 7.54 -14.10 0.11
N ARG A 119 6.96 -14.97 -0.73
CA ARG A 119 7.21 -14.98 -2.16
C ARG A 119 6.02 -14.39 -2.90
N PRO A 120 6.24 -13.44 -3.81
CA PRO A 120 5.16 -12.83 -4.59
C PRO A 120 4.52 -13.77 -5.63
#